data_b55f9d1107d1df1fbdc0793854ec04e5
#
_entry.id   b55f9d1107d1df1fbdc0793854ec04e5
#
_cell.length_a   1.000
_cell.length_b   1.000
_cell.length_c   1.000
_cell.angle_alpha   90.00
_cell.angle_beta   90.00
_cell.angle_gamma   90.00
#
_symmetry.space_group_name_H-M   'P 1'
#
loop_
_entity.id
_entity.type
_entity.pdbx_description
1 polymer ?
#
loop_
_entity_poly.entity_id
_entity_poly.type
_entity_poly.pdbx_seq_one_letter_code
_entity_poly.pdbx_strand_id
1 'polypeptide(L)'
;TPYVDTAAWEGSYSATLPWMRAPGGEDKGVYGWLTSLTVTGPYVNVTMFEDAGVDLPGDGATWDDWMAALGEVKGALGLDAAMAMDRTAHRWAGPAFSYGAKFFNDAGEPLLVDDGFKSFAETFVGWHKDGLMPADGWPAGSGTQYRIAAPLFLGGQVAMHMSGSWMINNYASNISDFAWSAVPIPCGPGGCGAMPGGAAIVGFESTEHPEAVAAFIDFLAQEENAAKFASETS
;
A
#
# COMPACT_ATOMS: atom_id res chain seq x y z
N THR A 1 21.10 -1.02 -19.46
CA THR A 1 20.91 -1.52 -20.84
C THR A 1 21.81 -0.75 -21.79
N PRO A 2 22.27 -1.34 -22.92
CA PRO A 2 23.11 -0.63 -23.90
C PRO A 2 22.33 0.40 -24.73
N TYR A 3 21.02 0.50 -24.55
CA TYR A 3 20.14 1.32 -25.38
C TYR A 3 19.65 2.61 -24.72
N VAL A 4 19.92 2.83 -23.43
CA VAL A 4 19.49 4.02 -22.68
C VAL A 4 20.66 4.59 -21.90
N ASP A 5 20.83 5.90 -21.92
CA ASP A 5 21.78 6.58 -21.05
C ASP A 5 21.21 6.67 -19.63
N THR A 6 21.56 5.67 -18.83
CA THR A 6 21.10 5.60 -17.43
C THR A 6 21.75 6.64 -16.51
N ALA A 7 22.81 7.33 -16.94
CA ALA A 7 23.45 8.36 -16.13
C ALA A 7 22.51 9.57 -15.90
N ALA A 8 21.71 9.91 -16.92
CA ALA A 8 20.67 10.95 -16.76
C ALA A 8 19.59 10.52 -15.74
N TRP A 9 19.24 9.24 -15.70
CA TRP A 9 18.26 8.70 -14.76
C TRP A 9 18.80 8.63 -13.33
N GLU A 10 20.09 8.43 -13.14
CA GLU A 10 20.71 8.39 -11.81
C GLU A 10 20.55 9.70 -11.04
N GLY A 11 20.48 10.83 -11.74
CA GLY A 11 20.20 12.13 -11.13
C GLY A 11 18.74 12.30 -10.71
N SER A 12 17.80 11.93 -11.58
CA SER A 12 16.37 12.21 -11.38
C SER A 12 15.63 11.09 -10.63
N TYR A 13 16.08 9.84 -10.78
CA TYR A 13 15.36 8.65 -10.27
C TYR A 13 16.19 7.79 -9.31
N SER A 14 17.20 8.36 -8.66
CA SER A 14 18.15 7.65 -7.79
C SER A 14 17.46 6.81 -6.69
N ALA A 15 16.33 7.27 -6.16
CA ALA A 15 15.58 6.56 -5.12
C ALA A 15 14.86 5.30 -5.62
N THR A 16 14.50 5.24 -6.91
CA THR A 16 13.69 4.14 -7.48
C THR A 16 14.48 3.21 -8.41
N LEU A 17 15.60 3.68 -8.96
CA LEU A 17 16.47 2.87 -9.81
C LEU A 17 16.96 1.57 -9.18
N PRO A 18 17.29 1.50 -7.87
CA PRO A 18 17.68 0.24 -7.23
C PRO A 18 16.64 -0.88 -7.41
N TRP A 19 15.34 -0.53 -7.50
CA TRP A 19 14.26 -1.50 -7.69
C TRP A 19 14.17 -2.01 -9.13
N MET A 20 14.78 -1.29 -10.06
CA MET A 20 14.82 -1.64 -11.48
C MET A 20 16.10 -2.39 -11.88
N ARG A 21 16.97 -2.71 -10.91
CA ARG A 21 18.19 -3.49 -11.11
C ARG A 21 17.99 -4.94 -10.63
N ALA A 22 18.74 -5.86 -11.19
CA ALA A 22 18.73 -7.25 -10.73
C ALA A 22 19.28 -7.34 -9.28
N PRO A 23 18.56 -7.96 -8.34
CA PRO A 23 19.03 -8.14 -6.97
C PRO A 23 20.27 -9.04 -6.95
N GLY A 24 21.37 -8.57 -6.33
CA GLY A 24 22.58 -9.38 -6.13
C GLY A 24 23.36 -9.72 -7.39
N GLY A 25 22.99 -9.19 -8.56
CA GLY A 25 23.69 -9.43 -9.82
C GLY A 25 24.98 -8.62 -9.94
N GLU A 26 26.01 -9.20 -10.59
CA GLU A 26 27.20 -8.46 -11.05
C GLU A 26 26.80 -7.47 -12.16
N ASP A 27 25.70 -7.72 -12.83
CA ASP A 27 25.10 -6.86 -13.84
C ASP A 27 24.45 -5.64 -13.17
N LYS A 28 25.01 -4.47 -13.48
CA LYS A 28 24.47 -3.17 -13.05
C LYS A 28 23.40 -2.63 -14.00
N GLY A 29 22.87 -3.45 -14.88
CA GLY A 29 21.85 -3.08 -15.85
C GLY A 29 20.56 -2.57 -15.20
N VAL A 30 19.91 -1.62 -15.85
CA VAL A 30 18.56 -1.17 -15.51
C VAL A 30 17.59 -1.83 -16.47
N TYR A 31 16.58 -2.52 -15.94
CA TYR A 31 15.66 -3.33 -16.74
C TYR A 31 14.33 -2.64 -17.06
N GLY A 32 14.11 -1.46 -16.51
CA GLY A 32 12.91 -0.69 -16.75
C GLY A 32 12.95 0.68 -16.10
N TRP A 33 11.84 1.39 -16.20
CA TRP A 33 11.62 2.66 -15.53
C TRP A 33 10.34 2.59 -14.69
N LEU A 34 10.42 3.02 -13.42
CA LEU A 34 9.26 3.08 -12.52
C LEU A 34 8.41 4.29 -12.90
N THR A 35 7.23 4.03 -13.45
CA THR A 35 6.30 5.06 -13.94
C THR A 35 5.50 5.71 -12.83
N SER A 36 5.20 4.97 -11.78
CA SER A 36 4.46 5.46 -10.63
C SER A 36 4.99 4.87 -9.35
N LEU A 37 5.06 5.69 -8.30
CA LEU A 37 5.33 5.26 -6.94
C LEU A 37 4.01 5.33 -6.16
N THR A 38 3.62 4.22 -5.56
CA THR A 38 2.44 4.16 -4.72
C THR A 38 2.82 3.93 -3.27
N VAL A 39 2.06 4.50 -2.34
CA VAL A 39 2.23 4.32 -0.90
C VAL A 39 1.01 3.61 -0.35
N THR A 40 1.26 2.59 0.48
CA THR A 40 0.20 1.98 1.28
C THR A 40 -0.14 2.91 2.44
N GLY A 41 -1.42 3.12 2.69
CA GLY A 41 -1.87 3.92 3.81
C GLY A 41 -3.37 3.80 4.03
N PRO A 42 -3.81 4.13 5.24
CA PRO A 42 -5.23 4.14 5.58
C PRO A 42 -5.91 5.42 5.15
N TYR A 43 -7.19 5.27 4.82
CA TYR A 43 -8.15 6.35 4.69
C TYR A 43 -9.19 6.23 5.78
N VAL A 44 -9.62 7.36 6.33
CA VAL A 44 -10.61 7.41 7.39
C VAL A 44 -11.82 8.24 6.99
N ASN A 45 -12.99 7.81 7.41
CA ASN A 45 -14.22 8.58 7.32
C ASN A 45 -14.27 9.54 8.54
N VAL A 46 -13.84 10.78 8.30
CA VAL A 46 -13.74 11.81 9.35
C VAL A 46 -15.12 12.09 9.98
N THR A 47 -16.16 12.12 9.16
CA THR A 47 -17.54 12.35 9.64
C THR A 47 -17.97 11.27 10.66
N MET A 48 -17.62 10.02 10.45
CA MET A 48 -17.94 8.96 11.43
C MET A 48 -17.23 9.15 12.78
N PHE A 49 -16.00 9.64 12.78
CA PHE A 49 -15.29 9.97 14.02
C PHE A 49 -15.95 11.15 14.72
N GLU A 50 -16.32 12.21 13.99
CA GLU A 50 -17.04 13.38 14.52
C GLU A 50 -18.42 12.98 15.08
N ASP A 51 -19.21 12.19 14.35
CA ASP A 51 -20.53 11.72 14.76
C ASP A 51 -20.48 10.81 15.98
N ALA A 52 -19.41 10.02 16.13
CA ALA A 52 -19.17 9.18 17.29
C ALA A 52 -18.62 9.96 18.50
N GLY A 53 -18.14 11.19 18.31
CA GLY A 53 -17.46 11.97 19.34
C GLY A 53 -16.10 11.39 19.73
N VAL A 54 -15.41 10.74 18.79
CA VAL A 54 -14.10 10.10 18.97
C VAL A 54 -13.04 10.91 18.21
N ASP A 55 -11.98 11.29 18.89
CA ASP A 55 -10.86 11.99 18.27
C ASP A 55 -10.07 11.05 17.36
N LEU A 56 -9.60 11.57 16.22
CA LEU A 56 -8.67 10.85 15.35
C LEU A 56 -7.32 10.69 16.06
N PRO A 57 -6.76 9.46 16.13
CA PRO A 57 -5.41 9.27 16.64
C PRO A 57 -4.38 10.11 15.86
N GLY A 58 -3.46 10.72 16.59
CA GLY A 58 -2.47 11.64 16.03
C GLY A 58 -1.29 10.93 15.33
N ASP A 59 -0.34 11.74 14.86
CA ASP A 59 0.89 11.24 14.26
C ASP A 59 1.66 10.33 15.22
N GLY A 60 2.13 9.18 14.71
CA GLY A 60 2.84 8.19 15.51
C GLY A 60 1.93 7.27 16.34
N ALA A 61 0.61 7.42 16.26
CA ALA A 61 -0.33 6.52 16.92
C ALA A 61 -0.10 5.07 16.50
N THR A 62 -0.26 4.17 17.46
CA THR A 62 -0.05 2.73 17.25
C THR A 62 -1.28 2.06 16.64
N TRP A 63 -1.10 0.83 16.17
CA TRP A 63 -2.25 0.00 15.79
C TRP A 63 -3.24 -0.19 16.94
N ASP A 64 -2.76 -0.29 18.17
CA ASP A 64 -3.63 -0.44 19.34
C ASP A 64 -4.46 0.83 19.59
N ASP A 65 -3.86 2.03 19.45
CA ASP A 65 -4.58 3.30 19.54
C ASP A 65 -5.67 3.41 18.47
N TRP A 66 -5.33 3.06 17.22
CA TRP A 66 -6.28 3.08 16.12
C TRP A 66 -7.40 2.06 16.29
N MET A 67 -7.09 0.83 16.73
CA MET A 67 -8.11 -0.20 16.95
C MET A 67 -9.03 0.14 18.12
N ALA A 68 -8.52 0.79 19.16
CA ALA A 68 -9.35 1.29 20.27
C ALA A 68 -10.32 2.36 19.75
N ALA A 69 -9.82 3.41 19.06
CA ALA A 69 -10.67 4.46 18.51
C ALA A 69 -11.71 3.93 17.51
N LEU A 70 -11.30 3.02 16.62
CA LEU A 70 -12.22 2.36 15.67
C LEU A 70 -13.28 1.51 16.36
N GLY A 71 -12.93 0.85 17.48
CA GLY A 71 -13.88 0.10 18.32
C GLY A 71 -14.92 1.01 18.94
N GLU A 72 -14.52 2.20 19.42
CA GLU A 72 -15.43 3.21 19.96
C GLU A 72 -16.37 3.74 18.88
N VAL A 73 -15.84 4.12 17.70
CA VAL A 73 -16.66 4.55 16.55
C VAL A 73 -17.66 3.47 16.16
N LYS A 74 -17.20 2.22 16.03
CA LYS A 74 -18.07 1.07 15.72
C LYS A 74 -19.21 0.92 16.73
N GLY A 75 -18.88 1.00 18.03
CA GLY A 75 -19.86 0.88 19.10
C GLY A 75 -20.88 2.02 19.12
N ALA A 76 -20.43 3.27 18.95
CA ALA A 76 -21.27 4.44 18.97
C ALA A 76 -22.23 4.47 17.79
N LEU A 77 -21.78 4.09 16.59
CA LEU A 77 -22.57 4.15 15.37
C LEU A 77 -23.25 2.82 15.00
N GLY A 78 -22.99 1.75 15.72
CA GLY A 78 -23.60 0.44 15.46
C GLY A 78 -23.13 -0.19 14.15
N LEU A 79 -21.86 0.01 13.76
CA LEU A 79 -21.32 -0.54 12.52
C LEU A 79 -21.12 -2.06 12.63
N ASP A 80 -21.29 -2.77 11.51
CA ASP A 80 -20.98 -4.20 11.43
C ASP A 80 -19.48 -4.47 11.58
N ALA A 81 -18.65 -3.62 10.98
CA ALA A 81 -17.19 -3.63 11.10
C ALA A 81 -16.66 -2.19 11.12
N ALA A 82 -15.51 -1.98 11.74
CA ALA A 82 -14.90 -0.66 11.86
C ALA A 82 -13.92 -0.37 10.73
N MET A 83 -13.21 -1.39 10.25
CA MET A 83 -12.15 -1.27 9.25
C MET A 83 -12.29 -2.35 8.18
N ALA A 84 -11.92 -2.01 6.95
CA ALA A 84 -11.68 -2.95 5.88
C ALA A 84 -10.25 -2.83 5.34
N MET A 85 -9.70 -3.92 4.83
CA MET A 85 -8.36 -3.97 4.25
C MET A 85 -8.41 -4.75 2.95
N ASP A 86 -7.75 -4.23 1.90
CA ASP A 86 -7.63 -4.93 0.63
C ASP A 86 -6.95 -6.30 0.82
N ARG A 87 -7.56 -7.36 0.30
CA ARG A 87 -7.05 -8.72 0.44
C ARG A 87 -5.87 -9.00 -0.47
N THR A 88 -4.71 -8.51 -0.07
CA THR A 88 -3.45 -8.77 -0.76
C THR A 88 -2.31 -8.94 0.23
N ALA A 89 -1.34 -9.79 -0.09
CA ALA A 89 -0.13 -9.95 0.72
C ALA A 89 0.61 -8.61 0.92
N HIS A 90 0.58 -7.73 -0.08
CA HIS A 90 1.18 -6.42 0.00
C HIS A 90 0.54 -5.52 1.08
N ARG A 91 -0.80 -5.56 1.25
CA ARG A 91 -1.48 -4.81 2.31
C ARG A 91 -1.18 -5.38 3.69
N TRP A 92 -1.08 -6.69 3.78
CA TRP A 92 -0.74 -7.40 5.02
C TRP A 92 0.72 -7.16 5.43
N ALA A 93 1.64 -7.11 4.45
CA ALA A 93 3.08 -6.96 4.71
C ALA A 93 3.44 -5.61 5.34
N GLY A 94 2.80 -4.51 4.93
CA GLY A 94 3.07 -3.19 5.49
C GLY A 94 2.92 -3.16 7.02
N PRO A 95 1.72 -3.46 7.56
CA PRO A 95 1.54 -3.61 9.00
C PRO A 95 2.46 -4.65 9.64
N ALA A 96 2.73 -5.79 9.00
CA ALA A 96 3.64 -6.80 9.53
C ALA A 96 5.06 -6.26 9.76
N PHE A 97 5.57 -5.39 8.87
CA PHE A 97 6.86 -4.72 9.08
C PHE A 97 6.86 -3.86 10.34
N SER A 98 5.76 -3.20 10.67
CA SER A 98 5.66 -2.42 11.90
C SER A 98 5.71 -3.27 13.18
N TYR A 99 5.46 -4.57 13.05
CA TYR A 99 5.65 -5.58 14.11
C TYR A 99 7.04 -6.22 14.09
N GLY A 100 7.93 -5.76 13.18
CA GLY A 100 9.29 -6.26 13.05
C GLY A 100 9.42 -7.50 12.17
N ALA A 101 8.38 -7.88 11.41
CA ALA A 101 8.45 -9.00 10.48
C ALA A 101 9.53 -8.77 9.42
N LYS A 102 10.28 -9.82 9.12
CA LYS A 102 11.26 -9.86 8.04
C LYS A 102 10.84 -10.95 7.05
N PHE A 103 10.79 -10.59 5.77
CA PHE A 103 10.47 -11.54 4.70
C PHE A 103 11.72 -12.13 4.03
N PHE A 104 12.86 -11.52 4.28
CA PHE A 104 14.17 -11.96 3.79
C PHE A 104 15.21 -11.82 4.89
N ASN A 105 16.20 -12.72 4.90
CA ASN A 105 17.37 -12.61 5.75
C ASN A 105 18.41 -11.65 5.14
N ASP A 106 19.52 -11.43 5.84
CA ASP A 106 20.57 -10.51 5.40
C ASP A 106 21.30 -10.99 4.12
N ALA A 107 21.16 -12.28 3.75
CA ALA A 107 21.65 -12.83 2.49
C ALA A 107 20.64 -12.70 1.33
N GLY A 108 19.45 -12.12 1.58
CA GLY A 108 18.38 -11.98 0.60
C GLY A 108 17.56 -13.27 0.38
N GLU A 109 17.72 -14.28 1.22
CA GLU A 109 16.94 -15.52 1.14
C GLU A 109 15.59 -15.35 1.85
N PRO A 110 14.49 -15.90 1.27
CA PRO A 110 13.18 -15.81 1.87
C PRO A 110 13.12 -16.40 3.28
N LEU A 111 12.56 -15.65 4.22
CA LEU A 111 12.16 -16.14 5.53
C LEU A 111 10.70 -16.55 5.49
N LEU A 112 10.35 -17.73 6.00
CA LEU A 112 8.97 -18.19 6.00
C LEU A 112 8.15 -17.50 7.08
N VAL A 113 8.62 -17.55 8.33
CA VAL A 113 7.91 -17.01 9.50
C VAL A 113 8.92 -16.65 10.58
N ASP A 114 8.91 -15.40 11.03
CA ASP A 114 9.64 -14.94 12.21
C ASP A 114 8.67 -14.53 13.34
N ASP A 115 9.19 -14.01 14.45
CA ASP A 115 8.35 -13.65 15.60
C ASP A 115 7.52 -12.39 15.32
N GLY A 116 8.02 -11.43 14.52
CA GLY A 116 7.26 -10.27 14.08
C GLY A 116 6.08 -10.67 13.19
N PHE A 117 6.31 -11.61 12.26
CA PHE A 117 5.25 -12.19 11.42
C PHE A 117 4.17 -12.86 12.28
N LYS A 118 4.56 -13.69 13.25
CA LYS A 118 3.61 -14.38 14.13
C LYS A 118 2.80 -13.38 14.95
N SER A 119 3.48 -12.40 15.57
CA SER A 119 2.85 -11.38 16.39
C SER A 119 1.80 -10.59 15.59
N PHE A 120 2.13 -10.16 14.38
CA PHE A 120 1.15 -9.48 13.54
C PHE A 120 0.03 -10.40 13.08
N ALA A 121 0.32 -11.66 12.74
CA ALA A 121 -0.70 -12.61 12.34
C ALA A 121 -1.72 -12.86 13.45
N GLU A 122 -1.27 -12.99 14.70
CA GLU A 122 -2.15 -13.13 15.87
C GLU A 122 -3.01 -11.88 16.08
N THR A 123 -2.42 -10.69 15.99
CA THR A 123 -3.13 -9.40 16.07
C THR A 123 -4.18 -9.28 14.96
N PHE A 124 -3.81 -9.57 13.72
CA PHE A 124 -4.71 -9.53 12.58
C PHE A 124 -5.92 -10.47 12.70
N VAL A 125 -5.66 -11.69 13.19
CA VAL A 125 -6.75 -12.64 13.50
C VAL A 125 -7.61 -12.14 14.66
N GLY A 126 -7.00 -11.47 15.65
CA GLY A 126 -7.71 -10.79 16.73
C GLY A 126 -8.72 -9.76 16.21
N TRP A 127 -8.31 -8.86 15.31
CA TRP A 127 -9.20 -7.86 14.71
C TRP A 127 -10.46 -8.46 14.05
N HIS A 128 -10.31 -9.63 13.41
CA HIS A 128 -11.47 -10.37 12.87
C HIS A 128 -12.35 -10.98 13.95
N LYS A 129 -11.75 -11.58 14.99
CA LYS A 129 -12.50 -12.19 16.10
C LYS A 129 -13.28 -11.16 16.92
N ASP A 130 -12.71 -9.97 17.08
CA ASP A 130 -13.30 -8.85 17.81
C ASP A 130 -14.32 -8.08 16.94
N GLY A 131 -14.51 -8.50 15.69
CA GLY A 131 -15.46 -7.90 14.75
C GLY A 131 -15.07 -6.51 14.30
N LEU A 132 -13.78 -6.11 14.41
CA LEU A 132 -13.27 -4.86 13.89
C LEU A 132 -13.14 -4.91 12.37
N MET A 133 -12.94 -6.10 11.80
CA MET A 133 -12.90 -6.35 10.36
C MET A 133 -14.04 -7.27 9.92
N PRO A 134 -14.55 -7.13 8.68
CA PRO A 134 -15.58 -8.02 8.16
C PRO A 134 -15.10 -9.48 8.13
N ALA A 135 -15.89 -10.41 8.67
CA ALA A 135 -15.53 -11.82 8.73
C ALA A 135 -15.29 -12.46 7.34
N ASP A 136 -15.97 -11.94 6.33
CA ASP A 136 -15.87 -12.35 4.93
C ASP A 136 -14.87 -11.53 4.10
N GLY A 137 -14.15 -10.59 4.71
CA GLY A 137 -13.11 -9.81 4.05
C GLY A 137 -11.85 -10.62 3.74
N TRP A 138 -11.46 -11.52 4.66
CA TRP A 138 -10.28 -12.36 4.54
C TRP A 138 -10.57 -13.84 4.85
N PRO A 139 -11.52 -14.48 4.16
CA PRO A 139 -11.84 -15.87 4.42
C PRO A 139 -10.66 -16.77 4.07
N ALA A 140 -10.50 -17.86 4.83
CA ALA A 140 -9.51 -18.89 4.55
C ALA A 140 -9.88 -19.72 3.31
N GLY A 141 -8.89 -20.27 2.66
CA GLY A 141 -9.04 -21.21 1.55
C GLY A 141 -8.84 -20.57 0.17
N SER A 142 -8.35 -21.40 -0.75
CA SER A 142 -8.14 -21.02 -2.14
C SER A 142 -9.49 -20.97 -2.88
N GLY A 143 -9.69 -19.96 -3.71
CA GLY A 143 -10.91 -19.77 -4.50
C GLY A 143 -12.15 -19.33 -3.69
N THR A 144 -12.00 -19.06 -2.40
CA THR A 144 -13.10 -18.56 -1.57
C THR A 144 -13.50 -17.15 -2.01
N GLN A 145 -14.80 -16.91 -2.16
CA GLN A 145 -15.33 -15.58 -2.40
C GLN A 145 -15.07 -14.71 -1.16
N TYR A 146 -14.74 -13.43 -1.36
CA TYR A 146 -14.49 -12.48 -0.28
C TYR A 146 -15.14 -11.13 -0.58
N ARG A 147 -15.42 -10.37 0.47
CA ARG A 147 -15.95 -9.02 0.35
C ARG A 147 -14.82 -8.06 0.00
N ILE A 148 -15.00 -7.31 -1.08
CA ILE A 148 -14.05 -6.28 -1.52
C ILE A 148 -14.14 -5.09 -0.57
N ALA A 149 -12.98 -4.57 -0.12
CA ALA A 149 -12.91 -3.53 0.89
C ALA A 149 -13.35 -2.13 0.41
N ALA A 150 -12.94 -1.73 -0.80
CA ALA A 150 -13.20 -0.39 -1.30
C ALA A 150 -14.69 0.00 -1.35
N PRO A 151 -15.64 -0.86 -1.81
CA PRO A 151 -17.06 -0.55 -1.76
C PRO A 151 -17.60 -0.30 -0.36
N LEU A 152 -17.03 -0.93 0.68
CA LEU A 152 -17.45 -0.71 2.07
C LEU A 152 -17.12 0.71 2.53
N PHE A 153 -15.94 1.21 2.17
CA PHE A 153 -15.55 2.57 2.50
C PHE A 153 -16.31 3.61 1.67
N LEU A 154 -16.41 3.40 0.35
CA LEU A 154 -17.17 4.26 -0.56
C LEU A 154 -18.64 4.41 -0.13
N GLY A 155 -19.23 3.35 0.39
CA GLY A 155 -20.60 3.34 0.88
C GLY A 155 -20.76 3.76 2.36
N GLY A 156 -19.72 4.29 3.01
CA GLY A 156 -19.79 4.71 4.41
C GLY A 156 -20.14 3.59 5.38
N GLN A 157 -19.71 2.36 5.13
CA GLN A 157 -20.02 1.20 5.98
C GLN A 157 -18.91 0.86 6.97
N VAL A 158 -17.71 1.44 6.77
CA VAL A 158 -16.55 1.30 7.66
C VAL A 158 -15.88 2.64 7.88
N ALA A 159 -15.32 2.84 9.06
CA ALA A 159 -14.65 4.08 9.44
C ALA A 159 -13.22 4.18 8.89
N MET A 160 -12.57 3.04 8.57
CA MET A 160 -11.21 3.02 7.99
C MET A 160 -11.10 2.04 6.84
N HIS A 161 -10.34 2.41 5.80
CA HIS A 161 -9.93 1.50 4.72
C HIS A 161 -8.42 1.49 4.55
N MET A 162 -7.80 0.33 4.76
CA MET A 162 -6.38 0.09 4.47
C MET A 162 -6.20 -0.24 2.98
N SER A 163 -5.70 0.73 2.23
CA SER A 163 -5.45 0.61 0.79
C SER A 163 -4.16 1.35 0.39
N GLY A 164 -4.19 2.28 -0.53
CA GLY A 164 -3.04 3.07 -0.92
C GLY A 164 -3.38 4.24 -1.85
N SER A 165 -2.36 4.99 -2.23
CA SER A 165 -2.49 6.27 -2.93
C SER A 165 -3.29 6.20 -4.24
N TRP A 166 -3.37 5.07 -4.92
CA TRP A 166 -4.22 4.87 -6.12
C TRP A 166 -5.72 5.08 -5.87
N MET A 167 -6.15 5.12 -4.61
CA MET A 167 -7.56 5.36 -4.26
C MET A 167 -7.94 6.82 -4.16
N ILE A 168 -6.98 7.74 -4.12
CA ILE A 168 -7.24 9.18 -3.92
C ILE A 168 -8.21 9.72 -4.96
N ASN A 169 -7.92 9.51 -6.25
CA ASN A 169 -8.79 9.99 -7.33
C ASN A 169 -10.15 9.32 -7.32
N ASN A 170 -10.22 8.05 -6.96
CA ASN A 170 -11.48 7.33 -6.84
C ASN A 170 -12.35 7.94 -5.73
N TYR A 171 -11.77 8.17 -4.56
CA TYR A 171 -12.50 8.76 -3.43
C TYR A 171 -12.89 10.21 -3.68
N ALA A 172 -11.99 11.01 -4.23
CA ALA A 172 -12.28 12.40 -4.58
C ALA A 172 -13.45 12.53 -5.60
N SER A 173 -13.59 11.54 -6.48
CA SER A 173 -14.64 11.54 -7.51
C SER A 173 -15.96 10.94 -7.06
N ASN A 174 -15.96 10.04 -6.07
CA ASN A 174 -17.13 9.23 -5.75
C ASN A 174 -17.65 9.40 -4.32
N ILE A 175 -16.92 10.07 -3.43
CA ILE A 175 -17.38 10.37 -2.07
C ILE A 175 -17.79 11.83 -1.99
N SER A 176 -19.09 12.08 -1.83
CA SER A 176 -19.68 13.40 -1.60
C SER A 176 -20.44 13.49 -0.28
N ASP A 177 -20.77 12.37 0.33
CA ASP A 177 -21.72 12.26 1.43
C ASP A 177 -21.07 12.37 2.81
N PHE A 178 -19.73 12.25 2.86
CA PHE A 178 -18.95 12.38 4.10
C PHE A 178 -17.55 12.94 3.85
N ALA A 179 -16.96 13.54 4.87
CA ALA A 179 -15.58 13.97 4.86
C ALA A 179 -14.64 12.77 5.08
N TRP A 180 -13.56 12.69 4.29
CA TRP A 180 -12.54 11.65 4.42
C TRP A 180 -11.14 12.26 4.35
N SER A 181 -10.17 11.54 4.91
CA SER A 181 -8.76 11.91 4.86
C SER A 181 -7.87 10.68 4.74
N ALA A 182 -6.73 10.85 4.10
CA ALA A 182 -5.61 9.94 4.28
C ALA A 182 -4.93 10.27 5.62
N VAL A 183 -4.52 9.25 6.36
CA VAL A 183 -3.81 9.41 7.63
C VAL A 183 -2.50 8.62 7.60
N PRO A 184 -1.50 8.99 8.45
CA PRO A 184 -0.27 8.21 8.57
C PRO A 184 -0.55 6.75 8.88
N ILE A 185 0.31 5.87 8.37
CA ILE A 185 0.19 4.45 8.71
C ILE A 185 0.45 4.25 10.21
N PRO A 186 -0.37 3.47 10.90
CA PRO A 186 -0.16 3.22 12.33
C PRO A 186 1.18 2.53 12.61
N CYS A 187 1.79 2.88 13.73
CA CYS A 187 3.02 2.26 14.19
C CYS A 187 2.74 0.95 14.94
N GLY A 188 3.68 0.04 14.87
CA GLY A 188 3.66 -1.18 15.69
C GLY A 188 4.88 -1.22 16.62
N PRO A 189 5.07 -2.32 17.37
CA PRO A 189 6.19 -2.48 18.30
C PRO A 189 7.57 -2.40 17.63
N GLY A 190 7.67 -2.71 16.35
CA GLY A 190 8.90 -2.61 15.55
C GLY A 190 9.12 -1.24 14.91
N GLY A 191 8.17 -0.31 15.03
CA GLY A 191 8.23 1.04 14.47
C GLY A 191 7.10 1.38 13.53
N CYS A 192 7.26 2.50 12.80
CA CYS A 192 6.28 2.96 11.81
C CYS A 192 6.80 2.60 10.43
N GLY A 193 6.05 1.82 9.68
CA GLY A 193 6.48 1.37 8.37
C GLY A 193 5.32 1.11 7.42
N ALA A 194 5.53 1.46 6.16
CA ALA A 194 4.63 1.14 5.07
C ALA A 194 5.39 0.39 3.98
N MET A 195 4.67 -0.36 3.17
CA MET A 195 5.23 -0.98 1.99
C MET A 195 4.96 -0.09 0.78
N PRO A 196 6.00 0.48 0.16
CA PRO A 196 5.82 1.18 -1.11
C PRO A 196 5.57 0.18 -2.22
N GLY A 197 4.95 0.65 -3.29
CA GLY A 197 4.71 -0.12 -4.50
C GLY A 197 4.78 0.76 -5.72
N GLY A 198 4.25 0.30 -6.82
CA GLY A 198 4.19 1.08 -8.05
C GLY A 198 4.07 0.21 -9.28
N ALA A 199 4.15 0.85 -10.43
CA ALA A 199 4.19 0.21 -11.73
C ALA A 199 5.47 0.61 -12.48
N ALA A 200 5.99 -0.31 -13.26
CA ALA A 200 7.15 -0.06 -14.10
C ALA A 200 6.86 -0.47 -15.54
N ILE A 201 7.47 0.26 -16.48
CA ILE A 201 7.56 -0.14 -17.89
C ILE A 201 8.90 -0.85 -18.09
N VAL A 202 8.85 -2.01 -18.71
CA VAL A 202 10.03 -2.84 -19.00
C VAL A 202 10.07 -3.25 -20.46
N GLY A 203 11.28 -3.48 -20.98
CA GLY A 203 11.46 -4.14 -22.27
C GLY A 203 11.67 -5.64 -22.08
N PHE A 204 11.05 -6.45 -22.91
CA PHE A 204 11.26 -7.90 -22.91
C PHE A 204 12.45 -8.29 -23.80
N GLU A 205 13.23 -9.25 -23.37
CA GLU A 205 14.39 -9.79 -24.16
C GLU A 205 13.98 -10.33 -25.53
N SER A 206 12.74 -10.83 -25.64
CA SER A 206 12.20 -11.37 -26.88
C SER A 206 11.77 -10.33 -27.91
N THR A 207 11.93 -9.01 -27.63
CA THR A 207 11.54 -7.97 -28.61
C THR A 207 12.46 -7.99 -29.83
N GLU A 208 11.87 -7.86 -31.00
CA GLU A 208 12.61 -7.66 -32.26
C GLU A 208 13.06 -6.19 -32.47
N HIS A 209 12.60 -5.27 -31.60
CA HIS A 209 12.84 -3.83 -31.71
C HIS A 209 13.37 -3.20 -30.41
N PRO A 210 14.49 -3.68 -29.84
CA PRO A 210 14.97 -3.23 -28.52
C PRO A 210 15.31 -1.73 -28.49
N GLU A 211 15.82 -1.16 -29.58
CA GLU A 211 16.13 0.25 -29.66
C GLU A 211 14.86 1.13 -29.62
N ALA A 212 13.80 0.72 -30.31
CA ALA A 212 12.53 1.44 -30.30
C ALA A 212 11.85 1.37 -28.92
N VAL A 213 11.90 0.22 -28.26
CA VAL A 213 11.40 0.05 -26.88
C VAL A 213 12.18 0.95 -25.92
N ALA A 214 13.50 0.96 -26.01
CA ALA A 214 14.34 1.80 -25.18
C ALA A 214 14.08 3.30 -25.41
N ALA A 215 13.97 3.72 -26.67
CA ALA A 215 13.65 5.13 -27.01
C ALA A 215 12.28 5.55 -26.47
N PHE A 216 11.28 4.65 -26.48
CA PHE A 216 9.97 4.94 -25.92
C PHE A 216 10.01 5.06 -24.38
N ILE A 217 10.72 4.15 -23.70
CA ILE A 217 10.89 4.23 -22.24
C ILE A 217 11.65 5.51 -21.86
N ASP A 218 12.72 5.86 -22.58
CA ASP A 218 13.50 7.07 -22.33
C ASP A 218 12.67 8.35 -22.57
N PHE A 219 11.84 8.36 -23.61
CA PHE A 219 10.88 9.45 -23.84
C PHE A 219 9.93 9.64 -22.66
N LEU A 220 9.36 8.55 -22.12
CA LEU A 220 8.47 8.63 -20.96
C LEU A 220 9.20 9.06 -19.69
N ALA A 221 10.48 8.72 -19.56
CA ALA A 221 11.32 9.07 -18.42
C ALA A 221 11.85 10.52 -18.45
N GLN A 222 11.64 11.28 -19.53
CA GLN A 222 11.96 12.70 -19.55
C GLN A 222 11.13 13.44 -18.50
N GLU A 223 11.76 14.39 -17.81
CA GLU A 223 11.14 15.09 -16.67
C GLU A 223 9.76 15.69 -17.00
N GLU A 224 9.63 16.33 -18.15
CA GLU A 224 8.36 16.93 -18.58
C GLU A 224 7.25 15.87 -18.74
N ASN A 225 7.57 14.73 -19.38
CA ASN A 225 6.60 13.67 -19.62
C ASN A 225 6.25 12.93 -18.31
N ALA A 226 7.24 12.68 -17.48
CA ALA A 226 7.04 12.06 -16.18
C ALA A 226 6.18 12.93 -15.24
N ALA A 227 6.44 14.24 -15.20
CA ALA A 227 5.66 15.19 -14.43
C ALA A 227 4.21 15.28 -14.92
N LYS A 228 4.01 15.32 -16.25
CA LYS A 228 2.68 15.33 -16.85
C LYS A 228 1.92 14.04 -16.51
N PHE A 229 2.55 12.89 -16.66
CA PHE A 229 1.94 11.60 -16.30
C PHE A 229 1.53 11.57 -14.83
N ALA A 230 2.42 11.97 -13.93
CA ALA A 230 2.13 12.03 -12.48
C ALA A 230 0.95 12.97 -12.18
N SER A 231 0.87 14.14 -12.79
CA SER A 231 -0.21 15.10 -12.55
C SER A 231 -1.58 14.66 -13.06
N GLU A 232 -1.63 13.79 -14.06
CA GLU A 232 -2.87 13.30 -14.67
C GLU A 232 -3.34 11.95 -14.07
N THR A 233 -2.45 11.20 -13.41
CA THR A 233 -2.75 9.83 -12.95
C THR A 233 -2.63 9.61 -11.45
N SER A 234 -2.11 10.59 -10.70
CA SER A 234 -1.88 10.47 -9.24
C SER A 234 -2.90 11.25 -8.44
#